data_4cb713d74149bb238b254c8327a49b3a
#
_entry.id   4cb713d74149bb238b254c8327a49b3a
#
_cell.length_a   1.000
_cell.length_b   1.000
_cell.length_c   1.000
_cell.angle_alpha   90.00
_cell.angle_beta   90.00
_cell.angle_gamma   90.00
#
_symmetry.space_group_name_H-M   'P 1'
#
loop_
_entity.id
_entity.type
_entity.pdbx_description
1 polymer ?
#
loop_
_entity_poly.entity_id
_entity_poly.type
_entity_poly.pdbx_seq_one_letter_code
_entity_poly.pdbx_strand_id
1 'polypeptide(L)'
;MTDRYASDSAVPGNTPEHPAADTTPGTPHPVPMHAEHPALHRRRGFLQAAGAGLAASLAGGTALAAGATDGGMIAAAAANRVTLSPIENTQTEAPAPTPDPNAPRDTRIGFAIVGLGRLSLDQILPAIRQCKYAKVSALVSGDPDKARRVALQYGVKPDSLYSYERYDELAQNPDVQVIYIVLPNAMHADFTVRGARAGKHILCEKPMATSVADCERMIEACRRADRKLMIAYRSQYEPVDRAVVKMVREKKLGDLCEFIAGNSQNTGDPTQWRLNLKLAGGGAMPDIGTYCLNASRFLSGEEPNEVLATVTQDRSDPRFREVESAVHFILRFPSGLTATCMSSYASHESRFYRLQGSKGWVEANPAFAYEGLHLRHGVRMDDRNVTIEPTFPALNQFAREIDHMALCVARNQTPHTPGEEGLQDQKITEAIYQSARTGRAVKLSPPPGPTRGPDPDEEHF
;
A
#
# COMPACT_ATOMS: atom_id res chain seq x y z
N MET A 1 -30.75 -19.77 -63.44
CA MET A 1 -31.69 -18.71 -63.62
C MET A 1 -31.04 -17.47 -63.01
N THR A 2 -30.22 -16.74 -63.76
CA THR A 2 -30.51 -15.60 -64.63
C THR A 2 -31.09 -14.44 -63.76
N ASP A 3 -30.60 -13.25 -63.73
CA ASP A 3 -29.68 -12.43 -64.52
C ASP A 3 -29.55 -11.07 -63.85
N ARG A 4 -28.35 -10.47 -63.92
CA ARG A 4 -27.98 -9.12 -64.34
C ARG A 4 -28.93 -7.93 -64.04
N TYR A 5 -28.39 -6.85 -63.50
CA TYR A 5 -28.15 -5.59 -64.27
C TYR A 5 -27.18 -4.68 -63.53
N ALA A 6 -26.15 -4.27 -64.27
CA ALA A 6 -25.26 -3.15 -63.99
C ALA A 6 -25.78 -1.91 -64.74
N SER A 7 -25.54 -0.72 -64.23
CA SER A 7 -25.20 0.49 -65.02
C SER A 7 -24.74 1.64 -64.16
N ASP A 8 -23.52 2.00 -64.36
CA ASP A 8 -22.88 3.30 -64.60
C ASP A 8 -23.70 4.56 -64.40
N SER A 9 -23.14 5.51 -63.67
CA SER A 9 -22.99 6.90 -64.13
C SER A 9 -21.99 7.69 -63.28
N ALA A 10 -21.09 8.33 -64.02
CA ALA A 10 -19.91 9.07 -63.59
C ALA A 10 -20.19 10.49 -63.09
N VAL A 11 -19.38 10.92 -62.13
CA VAL A 11 -18.67 12.20 -61.79
C VAL A 11 -19.15 13.50 -62.55
N PRO A 12 -19.12 14.71 -61.85
CA PRO A 12 -17.84 15.40 -61.75
C PRO A 12 -17.56 16.12 -60.40
N GLY A 13 -16.25 16.31 -60.20
CA GLY A 13 -15.63 16.93 -59.05
C GLY A 13 -15.82 18.45 -58.93
N ASN A 14 -15.57 18.90 -57.73
CA ASN A 14 -15.23 20.29 -57.45
C ASN A 14 -14.26 20.34 -56.27
N THR A 15 -12.99 20.69 -56.60
CA THR A 15 -11.97 21.09 -55.65
C THR A 15 -12.04 22.60 -55.45
N PRO A 16 -11.97 23.10 -54.20
CA PRO A 16 -11.58 24.49 -53.97
C PRO A 16 -10.09 24.56 -53.63
N GLU A 17 -9.43 25.46 -54.33
CA GLU A 17 -8.06 25.89 -54.19
C GLU A 17 -7.77 26.46 -52.79
N HIS A 18 -6.60 26.09 -52.25
CA HIS A 18 -5.97 26.76 -51.11
C HIS A 18 -5.15 27.97 -51.63
N PRO A 19 -5.25 29.15 -51.01
CA PRO A 19 -4.25 30.18 -51.22
C PRO A 19 -3.03 29.94 -50.34
N ALA A 20 -1.88 30.13 -50.93
CA ALA A 20 -0.54 30.05 -50.35
C ALA A 20 -0.36 31.06 -49.20
N ALA A 21 0.14 30.61 -48.04
CA ALA A 21 0.58 31.48 -46.97
C ALA A 21 2.04 31.89 -47.15
N ASP A 22 2.22 33.18 -47.15
CA ASP A 22 3.49 33.90 -47.21
C ASP A 22 4.28 33.73 -45.90
N THR A 23 5.53 33.30 -46.00
CA THR A 23 6.46 33.14 -44.89
C THR A 23 7.41 34.33 -44.81
N THR A 24 7.18 35.24 -43.88
CA THR A 24 8.21 36.19 -43.42
C THR A 24 8.38 36.08 -41.90
N PRO A 25 9.63 36.03 -41.39
CA PRO A 25 9.88 35.86 -39.96
C PRO A 25 9.77 37.22 -39.23
N GLY A 26 8.79 37.30 -38.32
CA GLY A 26 8.62 38.42 -37.42
C GLY A 26 9.47 38.29 -36.17
N THR A 27 10.24 39.34 -35.89
CA THR A 27 11.04 39.59 -34.69
C THR A 27 10.19 39.58 -33.42
N PRO A 28 10.72 39.10 -32.28
CA PRO A 28 9.98 39.08 -31.03
C PRO A 28 9.94 40.46 -30.37
N HIS A 29 8.75 40.92 -30.05
CA HIS A 29 8.53 42.09 -29.18
C HIS A 29 8.71 41.70 -27.72
N PRO A 30 9.31 42.57 -26.89
CA PRO A 30 9.48 42.32 -25.46
C PRO A 30 8.17 42.57 -24.68
N VAL A 31 7.85 41.64 -23.80
CA VAL A 31 6.76 41.73 -22.84
C VAL A 31 7.22 42.63 -21.68
N PRO A 32 6.44 43.63 -21.23
CA PRO A 32 6.84 44.51 -20.12
C PRO A 32 6.78 43.76 -18.79
N MET A 33 7.87 43.88 -18.02
CA MET A 33 7.93 43.55 -16.60
C MET A 33 7.07 44.53 -15.82
N HIS A 34 6.11 44.04 -15.09
CA HIS A 34 5.41 44.85 -14.07
C HIS A 34 5.78 44.39 -12.68
N ALA A 35 6.44 45.35 -12.03
CA ALA A 35 6.28 45.82 -10.65
C ALA A 35 6.37 44.78 -9.53
N GLU A 36 7.49 44.85 -8.86
CA GLU A 36 7.72 44.43 -7.48
C GLU A 36 6.71 45.03 -6.52
N HIS A 37 6.11 44.18 -5.66
CA HIS A 37 5.48 44.64 -4.43
C HIS A 37 6.40 44.29 -3.24
N PRO A 38 6.82 45.28 -2.44
CA PRO A 38 7.59 45.03 -1.23
C PRO A 38 6.62 44.91 -0.05
N ALA A 39 6.63 43.81 0.65
CA ALA A 39 6.35 43.72 2.09
C ALA A 39 6.17 42.25 2.51
N LEU A 40 7.20 41.75 3.18
CA LEU A 40 7.07 40.85 4.33
C LEU A 40 8.47 40.39 4.80
N HIS A 41 9.31 41.40 5.06
CA HIS A 41 10.39 41.25 6.03
C HIS A 41 9.86 41.78 7.37
N ARG A 42 9.48 40.89 8.26
CA ARG A 42 9.52 41.04 9.73
C ARG A 42 8.81 39.86 10.38
N ARG A 43 9.60 38.85 10.78
CA ARG A 43 9.42 38.05 11.99
C ARG A 43 10.56 37.03 12.10
N ARG A 44 11.78 37.57 12.29
CA ARG A 44 12.85 36.87 13.00
C ARG A 44 13.19 37.76 14.19
N GLY A 45 13.04 37.21 15.38
CA GLY A 45 13.46 37.91 16.60
C GLY A 45 12.41 37.86 17.69
N PHE A 46 12.22 36.67 18.30
CA PHE A 46 11.75 36.57 19.70
C PHE A 46 11.94 35.09 20.12
N LEU A 47 13.10 34.82 20.71
CA LEU A 47 13.38 33.70 21.60
C LEU A 47 14.90 33.63 21.82
N GLN A 48 15.45 34.66 22.41
CA GLN A 48 16.71 34.62 23.17
C GLN A 48 16.55 35.61 24.29
N ALA A 49 16.27 35.12 25.49
CA ALA A 49 16.63 35.64 26.79
C ALA A 49 15.63 35.11 27.85
N ALA A 50 15.98 34.03 28.51
CA ALA A 50 15.68 33.79 29.91
C ALA A 50 16.41 32.49 30.33
N GLY A 51 17.63 32.65 30.68
CA GLY A 51 18.45 31.61 31.29
C GLY A 51 19.51 32.28 32.13
N ALA A 52 19.22 32.58 33.38
CA ALA A 52 20.21 32.69 34.47
C ALA A 52 19.50 33.00 35.79
N GLY A 53 19.75 32.19 36.78
CA GLY A 53 19.66 32.57 38.18
C GLY A 53 18.59 31.89 39.00
N LEU A 54 18.97 30.81 39.69
CA LEU A 54 19.08 30.83 41.16
C LEU A 54 19.52 29.44 41.64
N ALA A 55 20.70 29.40 42.19
CA ALA A 55 21.21 28.34 43.01
C ALA A 55 20.93 28.63 44.49
N ALA A 56 20.91 27.57 45.30
CA ALA A 56 21.05 27.49 46.75
C ALA A 56 19.74 27.55 47.58
N SER A 57 19.41 26.46 48.26
CA SER A 57 19.87 26.05 49.58
C SER A 57 19.00 24.92 50.15
N LEU A 58 19.60 23.80 50.44
CA LEU A 58 19.78 23.11 51.74
C LEU A 58 18.58 22.53 52.51
N ALA A 59 18.73 21.26 52.61
CA ALA A 59 18.66 20.43 53.82
C ALA A 59 17.32 19.76 54.22
N GLY A 60 17.41 18.49 54.25
CA GLY A 60 16.80 17.69 55.31
C GLY A 60 15.64 16.78 54.97
N GLY A 61 15.91 15.46 54.90
CA GLY A 61 14.96 14.54 55.45
C GLY A 61 14.37 13.47 54.54
N THR A 62 14.78 12.26 54.88
CA THR A 62 14.09 10.96 54.74
C THR A 62 13.97 10.34 53.34
N ALA A 63 14.78 9.31 53.18
CA ALA A 63 14.67 8.30 52.14
C ALA A 63 13.31 7.61 52.20
N LEU A 64 12.56 7.77 51.14
CA LEU A 64 11.53 6.85 50.72
C LEU A 64 11.94 6.34 49.33
N ALA A 65 12.15 5.04 49.24
CA ALA A 65 12.42 4.36 47.99
C ALA A 65 11.24 4.59 47.06
N ALA A 66 11.40 5.55 46.16
CA ALA A 66 10.52 5.75 45.02
C ALA A 66 11.11 5.04 43.81
N GLY A 67 10.31 4.19 43.24
CA GLY A 67 10.63 3.30 42.15
C GLY A 67 11.36 3.98 40.99
N ALA A 68 12.17 3.21 40.30
CA ALA A 68 12.84 3.57 39.05
C ALA A 68 11.79 4.08 38.05
N THR A 69 11.74 5.38 37.94
CA THR A 69 10.74 6.11 37.18
C THR A 69 11.08 6.19 35.70
N ASP A 70 10.05 6.20 34.93
CA ASP A 70 9.87 6.46 33.48
C ASP A 70 11.06 6.95 32.65
N GLY A 71 11.92 7.81 33.16
CA GLY A 71 13.08 8.33 32.43
C GLY A 71 14.11 7.26 32.04
N GLY A 72 14.30 6.23 32.86
CA GLY A 72 15.21 5.13 32.58
C GLY A 72 14.68 4.19 31.49
N MET A 73 13.37 3.97 31.44
CA MET A 73 12.73 3.14 30.41
C MET A 73 12.65 3.88 29.06
N ILE A 74 12.44 5.18 29.07
CA ILE A 74 12.43 6.01 27.84
C ILE A 74 13.85 6.10 27.28
N ALA A 75 14.87 6.29 28.11
CA ALA A 75 16.27 6.29 27.67
C ALA A 75 16.74 4.91 27.18
N ALA A 76 16.32 3.82 27.84
CA ALA A 76 16.61 2.45 27.38
C ALA A 76 15.88 2.11 26.08
N ALA A 77 14.64 2.59 25.89
CA ALA A 77 13.91 2.43 24.64
C ALA A 77 14.55 3.21 23.50
N ALA A 78 15.06 4.42 23.76
CA ALA A 78 15.80 5.22 22.79
C ALA A 78 17.16 4.58 22.41
N ALA A 79 17.87 4.03 23.38
CA ALA A 79 19.15 3.34 23.16
C ALA A 79 19.03 2.03 22.35
N ASN A 80 17.87 1.37 22.43
CA ASN A 80 17.58 0.12 21.71
C ASN A 80 16.95 0.35 20.33
N ARG A 81 16.67 1.60 19.94
CA ARG A 81 16.09 1.90 18.64
C ARG A 81 17.03 1.54 17.52
N VAL A 82 16.55 0.76 16.56
CA VAL A 82 17.32 0.43 15.35
C VAL A 82 17.32 1.66 14.44
N THR A 83 18.51 2.14 14.07
CA THR A 83 18.65 3.22 13.09
C THR A 83 18.45 2.67 11.69
N LEU A 84 17.52 3.26 10.95
CA LEU A 84 17.21 2.91 9.56
C LEU A 84 17.80 3.96 8.63
N SER A 85 18.18 3.53 7.42
CA SER A 85 18.59 4.45 6.37
C SER A 85 17.43 5.39 6.00
N PRO A 86 17.69 6.68 5.71
CA PRO A 86 16.63 7.61 5.30
C PRO A 86 15.93 7.13 4.02
N ILE A 87 14.62 7.36 3.95
CA ILE A 87 13.85 7.21 2.71
C ILE A 87 13.67 8.62 2.14
N GLU A 88 13.99 8.80 0.86
CA GLU A 88 13.65 10.03 0.19
C GLU A 88 12.15 10.07 -0.11
N ASN A 89 11.50 11.19 0.19
CA ASN A 89 10.10 11.50 -0.17
C ASN A 89 9.00 10.61 0.39
N THR A 90 8.93 10.45 1.71
CA THR A 90 7.79 9.79 2.34
C THR A 90 7.22 10.64 3.49
N GLN A 91 6.75 11.84 3.20
CA GLN A 91 6.11 12.70 4.22
C GLN A 91 4.85 12.07 4.82
N THR A 92 4.22 11.16 4.07
CA THR A 92 3.00 10.42 4.46
C THR A 92 3.28 9.07 5.12
N GLU A 93 4.53 8.68 5.29
CA GLU A 93 4.95 7.42 5.90
C GLU A 93 5.67 7.63 7.24
N ALA A 94 5.18 8.58 8.03
CA ALA A 94 5.70 8.82 9.36
C ALA A 94 5.61 7.55 10.24
N PRO A 95 6.60 7.28 11.12
CA PRO A 95 6.51 6.17 12.05
C PRO A 95 5.28 6.29 12.93
N ALA A 96 4.59 5.18 13.14
CA ALA A 96 3.44 5.14 14.05
C ALA A 96 3.86 5.47 15.50
N PRO A 97 2.99 6.08 16.30
CA PRO A 97 3.32 6.44 17.68
C PRO A 97 3.69 5.22 18.53
N THR A 98 4.59 5.40 19.48
CA THR A 98 5.06 4.34 20.38
C THR A 98 3.91 3.88 21.29
N PRO A 99 3.62 2.58 21.38
CA PRO A 99 2.46 2.08 22.10
C PRO A 99 2.63 2.00 23.61
N ASP A 100 1.49 1.91 24.32
CA ASP A 100 1.43 1.66 25.76
C ASP A 100 1.98 0.25 26.10
N PRO A 101 3.01 0.13 26.95
CA PRO A 101 3.56 -1.14 27.39
C PRO A 101 2.63 -1.96 28.30
N ASN A 102 1.55 -1.37 28.82
CA ASN A 102 0.71 -1.96 29.88
C ASN A 102 -0.59 -2.62 29.39
N ALA A 103 -0.81 -2.74 28.09
CA ALA A 103 -2.02 -3.39 27.57
C ALA A 103 -2.08 -4.90 27.96
N PRO A 104 -3.25 -5.45 28.39
CA PRO A 104 -3.40 -6.85 28.79
C PRO A 104 -3.01 -7.81 27.65
N ARG A 105 -2.14 -8.80 27.95
CA ARG A 105 -1.45 -9.61 26.93
C ARG A 105 -2.01 -11.04 26.73
N ASP A 106 -2.88 -11.55 27.60
CA ASP A 106 -2.93 -13.00 27.83
C ASP A 106 -3.93 -13.81 26.99
N THR A 107 -4.88 -13.19 26.27
CA THR A 107 -5.85 -13.89 25.42
C THR A 107 -5.69 -13.58 23.92
N ARG A 108 -4.74 -12.75 23.56
CA ARG A 108 -4.53 -12.32 22.17
C ARG A 108 -3.78 -13.36 21.35
N ILE A 109 -4.14 -13.44 20.08
CA ILE A 109 -3.44 -14.30 19.09
C ILE A 109 -1.98 -13.86 18.96
N GLY A 110 -1.05 -14.80 19.08
CA GLY A 110 0.38 -14.55 19.00
C GLY A 110 0.88 -14.58 17.56
N PHE A 111 1.61 -13.55 17.20
CA PHE A 111 2.24 -13.38 15.88
C PHE A 111 3.76 -13.55 15.96
N ALA A 112 4.32 -14.27 15.00
CA ALA A 112 5.74 -14.22 14.69
C ALA A 112 5.97 -13.23 13.54
N ILE A 113 6.78 -12.19 13.76
CA ILE A 113 7.14 -11.24 12.70
C ILE A 113 8.40 -11.70 12.00
N VAL A 114 8.30 -11.95 10.70
CA VAL A 114 9.39 -12.49 9.87
C VAL A 114 9.95 -11.40 8.96
N GLY A 115 11.21 -11.02 9.22
CA GLY A 115 11.86 -9.89 8.56
C GLY A 115 11.73 -8.61 9.38
N LEU A 116 12.85 -8.12 9.91
CA LEU A 116 12.93 -6.88 10.68
C LEU A 116 13.50 -5.75 9.81
N GLY A 117 12.82 -5.53 8.68
CA GLY A 117 13.07 -4.41 7.77
C GLY A 117 12.32 -3.15 8.20
N ARG A 118 12.37 -2.11 7.35
CA ARG A 118 11.74 -0.82 7.61
C ARG A 118 10.24 -0.95 7.92
N LEU A 119 9.48 -1.65 7.07
CA LEU A 119 8.04 -1.80 7.25
C LEU A 119 7.70 -2.43 8.61
N SER A 120 8.43 -3.49 8.99
CA SER A 120 8.24 -4.14 10.29
C SER A 120 8.53 -3.20 11.45
N LEU A 121 9.62 -2.41 11.36
CA LEU A 121 10.09 -1.57 12.46
C LEU A 121 9.29 -0.27 12.59
N ASP A 122 8.93 0.34 11.47
CA ASP A 122 8.27 1.65 11.45
C ASP A 122 6.74 1.53 11.50
N GLN A 123 6.15 0.42 11.02
CA GLN A 123 4.70 0.27 10.89
C GLN A 123 4.13 -0.96 11.62
N ILE A 124 4.58 -2.18 11.30
CA ILE A 124 3.94 -3.42 11.78
C ILE A 124 4.09 -3.60 13.28
N LEU A 125 5.29 -3.47 13.81
CA LEU A 125 5.55 -3.63 15.25
C LEU A 125 4.89 -2.53 16.10
N PRO A 126 4.91 -1.24 15.70
CA PRO A 126 4.10 -0.23 16.37
C PRO A 126 2.59 -0.50 16.27
N ALA A 127 2.09 -0.95 15.11
CA ALA A 127 0.67 -1.23 14.92
C ALA A 127 0.18 -2.41 15.75
N ILE A 128 0.92 -3.52 15.82
CA ILE A 128 0.50 -4.72 16.58
C ILE A 128 0.33 -4.43 18.07
N ARG A 129 1.00 -3.42 18.59
CA ARG A 129 0.78 -2.96 19.96
C ARG A 129 -0.53 -2.19 20.16
N GLN A 130 -1.09 -1.62 19.11
CA GLN A 130 -2.40 -0.98 19.12
C GLN A 130 -3.53 -2.00 18.93
N CYS A 131 -3.20 -3.25 18.57
CA CYS A 131 -4.17 -4.31 18.34
C CYS A 131 -4.88 -4.73 19.63
N LYS A 132 -6.17 -4.99 19.50
CA LYS A 132 -7.02 -5.54 20.56
C LYS A 132 -6.88 -7.07 20.68
N TYR A 133 -6.68 -7.75 19.54
CA TYR A 133 -6.76 -9.21 19.42
C TYR A 133 -5.43 -9.87 19.06
N ALA A 134 -4.42 -9.10 18.72
CA ALA A 134 -3.09 -9.59 18.32
C ALA A 134 -1.99 -9.15 19.29
N LYS A 135 -0.93 -9.96 19.40
CA LYS A 135 0.33 -9.64 20.11
C LYS A 135 1.53 -10.17 19.34
N VAL A 136 2.69 -9.53 19.51
CA VAL A 136 3.95 -10.10 19.01
C VAL A 136 4.43 -11.15 20.01
N SER A 137 4.72 -12.37 19.53
CA SER A 137 5.17 -13.50 20.34
C SER A 137 6.55 -14.01 19.95
N ALA A 138 6.97 -13.80 18.69
CA ALA A 138 8.27 -14.22 18.19
C ALA A 138 8.79 -13.27 17.10
N LEU A 139 10.10 -13.28 16.91
CA LEU A 139 10.77 -12.53 15.85
C LEU A 139 11.69 -13.46 15.05
N VAL A 140 11.69 -13.28 13.73
CA VAL A 140 12.60 -14.00 12.81
C VAL A 140 13.44 -12.98 12.04
N SER A 141 14.77 -13.07 12.16
CA SER A 141 15.71 -12.12 11.54
C SER A 141 17.03 -12.78 11.19
N GLY A 142 17.64 -12.35 10.10
CA GLY A 142 19.03 -12.71 9.77
C GLY A 142 20.08 -11.94 10.60
N ASP A 143 19.65 -10.94 11.37
CA ASP A 143 20.50 -10.14 12.25
C ASP A 143 20.10 -10.38 13.71
N PRO A 144 20.86 -11.21 14.46
CA PRO A 144 20.52 -11.58 15.84
C PRO A 144 20.64 -10.41 16.82
N ASP A 145 21.53 -9.43 16.57
CA ASP A 145 21.68 -8.26 17.44
C ASP A 145 20.49 -7.32 17.30
N LYS A 146 20.03 -7.12 16.07
CA LYS A 146 18.79 -6.40 15.79
C LYS A 146 17.61 -7.10 16.45
N ALA A 147 17.48 -8.42 16.28
CA ALA A 147 16.40 -9.19 16.88
C ALA A 147 16.37 -9.03 18.42
N ARG A 148 17.49 -9.10 19.10
CA ARG A 148 17.59 -8.89 20.55
C ARG A 148 17.15 -7.50 20.98
N ARG A 149 17.58 -6.43 20.27
CA ARG A 149 17.19 -5.05 20.58
C ARG A 149 15.68 -4.85 20.40
N VAL A 150 15.12 -5.37 19.31
CA VAL A 150 13.67 -5.30 19.05
C VAL A 150 12.90 -6.11 20.11
N ALA A 151 13.38 -7.30 20.47
CA ALA A 151 12.77 -8.13 21.49
C ALA A 151 12.66 -7.42 22.84
N LEU A 152 13.72 -6.74 23.27
CA LEU A 152 13.72 -5.94 24.51
C LEU A 152 12.66 -4.81 24.43
N GLN A 153 12.56 -4.14 23.29
CA GLN A 153 11.60 -3.05 23.08
C GLN A 153 10.14 -3.54 23.11
N TYR A 154 9.87 -4.75 22.60
CA TYR A 154 8.52 -5.27 22.43
C TYR A 154 8.15 -6.38 23.42
N GLY A 155 9.04 -6.72 24.37
CA GLY A 155 8.80 -7.72 25.40
C GLY A 155 8.71 -9.15 24.85
N VAL A 156 9.43 -9.45 23.77
CA VAL A 156 9.54 -10.80 23.21
C VAL A 156 10.58 -11.60 23.99
N LYS A 157 10.25 -12.85 24.35
CA LYS A 157 11.14 -13.74 25.12
C LYS A 157 12.42 -14.07 24.30
N PRO A 158 13.59 -14.20 24.95
CA PRO A 158 14.83 -14.54 24.24
C PRO A 158 14.79 -15.88 23.48
N ASP A 159 14.07 -16.86 23.98
CA ASP A 159 13.87 -18.18 23.36
C ASP A 159 12.89 -18.17 22.18
N SER A 160 12.22 -17.04 21.95
CA SER A 160 11.31 -16.79 20.82
C SER A 160 11.97 -15.96 19.71
N LEU A 161 13.31 -15.96 19.64
CA LEU A 161 14.10 -15.33 18.58
C LEU A 161 14.68 -16.41 17.66
N TYR A 162 14.38 -16.29 16.36
CA TYR A 162 14.76 -17.27 15.35
C TYR A 162 15.57 -16.60 14.25
N SER A 163 16.48 -17.39 13.63
CA SER A 163 17.07 -17.03 12.33
C SER A 163 16.19 -17.58 11.18
N TYR A 164 16.52 -17.22 9.94
CA TYR A 164 15.80 -17.78 8.77
C TYR A 164 16.04 -19.29 8.61
N GLU A 165 17.20 -19.80 9.04
CA GLU A 165 17.53 -21.22 9.05
C GLU A 165 16.68 -21.97 10.08
N ARG A 166 16.46 -21.36 11.24
CA ARG A 166 15.67 -21.92 12.35
C ARG A 166 14.18 -21.61 12.28
N TYR A 167 13.71 -21.07 11.17
CA TYR A 167 12.31 -20.67 10.97
C TYR A 167 11.31 -21.80 11.25
N ASP A 168 11.63 -23.04 10.83
CA ASP A 168 10.75 -24.19 10.99
C ASP A 168 10.54 -24.61 12.46
N GLU A 169 11.43 -24.18 13.38
CA GLU A 169 11.26 -24.40 14.82
C GLU A 169 10.06 -23.62 15.41
N LEU A 170 9.50 -22.64 14.68
CA LEU A 170 8.23 -22.01 15.01
C LEU A 170 7.09 -23.03 15.19
N ALA A 171 7.19 -24.21 14.58
CA ALA A 171 6.25 -25.32 14.79
C ALA A 171 6.08 -25.69 16.26
N GLN A 172 7.16 -25.58 17.04
CA GLN A 172 7.22 -25.98 18.45
C GLN A 172 6.86 -24.83 19.40
N ASN A 173 6.67 -23.61 18.91
CA ASN A 173 6.31 -22.46 19.73
C ASN A 173 4.77 -22.34 19.87
N PRO A 174 4.21 -22.69 21.04
CA PRO A 174 2.75 -22.64 21.27
C PRO A 174 2.22 -21.19 21.36
N ASP A 175 3.09 -20.23 21.68
CA ASP A 175 2.72 -18.81 21.79
C ASP A 175 2.52 -18.15 20.42
N VAL A 176 2.84 -18.86 19.31
CA VAL A 176 2.68 -18.38 17.93
C VAL A 176 1.56 -19.13 17.23
N GLN A 177 0.50 -18.44 16.83
CA GLN A 177 -0.58 -18.96 15.99
C GLN A 177 -0.49 -18.47 14.56
N VAL A 178 0.03 -17.25 14.33
CA VAL A 178 0.13 -16.61 13.01
C VAL A 178 1.58 -16.24 12.74
N ILE A 179 2.02 -16.43 11.52
CA ILE A 179 3.29 -15.90 11.00
C ILE A 179 2.98 -14.74 10.07
N TYR A 180 3.54 -13.56 10.34
CA TYR A 180 3.46 -12.40 9.46
C TYR A 180 4.77 -12.28 8.66
N ILE A 181 4.69 -12.53 7.36
CA ILE A 181 5.83 -12.54 6.45
C ILE A 181 6.01 -11.13 5.87
N VAL A 182 7.14 -10.49 6.21
CA VAL A 182 7.51 -9.12 5.81
C VAL A 182 8.93 -9.15 5.21
N LEU A 183 9.05 -9.83 4.08
CA LEU A 183 10.31 -10.14 3.39
C LEU A 183 10.31 -9.55 1.96
N PRO A 184 11.43 -9.61 1.22
CA PRO A 184 11.41 -9.41 -0.22
C PRO A 184 10.46 -10.39 -0.93
N ASN A 185 9.77 -9.90 -1.96
CA ASN A 185 8.66 -10.59 -2.63
C ASN A 185 8.96 -12.04 -3.04
N ALA A 186 10.16 -12.30 -3.56
CA ALA A 186 10.58 -13.65 -3.99
C ALA A 186 10.68 -14.66 -2.84
N MET A 187 10.72 -14.21 -1.59
CA MET A 187 10.81 -15.09 -0.43
C MET A 187 9.42 -15.46 0.12
N HIS A 188 8.36 -14.76 -0.27
CA HIS A 188 7.03 -14.94 0.29
C HIS A 188 6.53 -16.37 0.16
N ALA A 189 6.67 -16.98 -1.02
CA ALA A 189 6.13 -18.30 -1.29
C ALA A 189 6.81 -19.40 -0.44
N ASP A 190 8.14 -19.40 -0.37
CA ASP A 190 8.86 -20.42 0.39
C ASP A 190 8.58 -20.31 1.89
N PHE A 191 8.57 -19.09 2.44
CA PHE A 191 8.28 -18.89 3.86
C PHE A 191 6.80 -19.19 4.18
N THR A 192 5.87 -18.91 3.27
CA THR A 192 4.47 -19.32 3.43
C THR A 192 4.32 -20.84 3.47
N VAL A 193 4.93 -21.54 2.52
CA VAL A 193 4.86 -23.02 2.47
C VAL A 193 5.47 -23.65 3.73
N ARG A 194 6.63 -23.16 4.19
CA ARG A 194 7.28 -23.62 5.42
C ARG A 194 6.41 -23.31 6.65
N GLY A 195 5.86 -22.10 6.75
CA GLY A 195 5.00 -21.69 7.86
C GLY A 195 3.70 -22.50 7.94
N ALA A 196 3.07 -22.78 6.79
CA ALA A 196 1.91 -23.67 6.73
C ALA A 196 2.24 -25.10 7.20
N ARG A 197 3.39 -25.64 6.77
CA ARG A 197 3.89 -26.96 7.22
C ARG A 197 4.20 -26.98 8.72
N ALA A 198 4.63 -25.84 9.28
CA ALA A 198 4.84 -25.65 10.71
C ALA A 198 3.50 -25.55 11.49
N GLY A 199 2.34 -25.70 10.82
CA GLY A 199 1.01 -25.66 11.41
C GLY A 199 0.53 -24.27 11.80
N LYS A 200 1.13 -23.19 11.24
CA LYS A 200 0.80 -21.80 11.54
C LYS A 200 -0.08 -21.19 10.45
N HIS A 201 -0.99 -20.30 10.84
CA HIS A 201 -1.70 -19.43 9.91
C HIS A 201 -0.74 -18.37 9.35
N ILE A 202 -1.01 -17.88 8.15
CA ILE A 202 -0.11 -16.98 7.44
C ILE A 202 -0.81 -15.65 7.13
N LEU A 203 -0.18 -14.55 7.54
CA LEU A 203 -0.38 -13.22 6.99
C LEU A 203 0.87 -12.87 6.18
N CYS A 204 0.71 -12.57 4.90
CA CYS A 204 1.83 -12.31 4.00
C CYS A 204 1.70 -10.92 3.37
N GLU A 205 2.80 -10.16 3.35
CA GLU A 205 2.82 -8.88 2.66
C GLU A 205 2.48 -9.00 1.17
N LYS A 206 1.92 -7.93 0.65
CA LYS A 206 1.70 -7.73 -0.80
C LYS A 206 3.03 -7.32 -1.49
N PRO A 207 3.24 -7.64 -2.78
CA PRO A 207 2.47 -8.58 -3.58
C PRO A 207 2.60 -9.99 -3.04
N MET A 208 1.59 -10.82 -3.23
CA MET A 208 1.55 -12.17 -2.66
C MET A 208 2.81 -12.98 -2.99
N ALA A 209 3.25 -12.95 -4.25
CA ALA A 209 4.48 -13.56 -4.73
C ALA A 209 4.95 -12.88 -6.03
N THR A 210 6.01 -13.40 -6.65
CA THR A 210 6.55 -12.89 -7.91
C THR A 210 6.03 -13.63 -9.15
N SER A 211 5.21 -14.69 -8.96
CA SER A 211 4.58 -15.44 -10.05
C SER A 211 3.23 -16.04 -9.64
N VAL A 212 2.37 -16.28 -10.63
CA VAL A 212 1.09 -16.98 -10.47
C VAL A 212 1.31 -18.40 -9.88
N ALA A 213 2.31 -19.12 -10.39
CA ALA A 213 2.63 -20.47 -9.89
C ALA A 213 3.00 -20.47 -8.40
N ASP A 214 3.73 -19.47 -7.93
CA ASP A 214 4.06 -19.33 -6.52
C ASP A 214 2.83 -18.99 -5.68
N CYS A 215 1.94 -18.11 -6.16
CA CYS A 215 0.66 -17.84 -5.48
C CYS A 215 -0.19 -19.12 -5.32
N GLU A 216 -0.33 -19.89 -6.38
CA GLU A 216 -1.06 -21.18 -6.35
C GLU A 216 -0.41 -22.16 -5.37
N ARG A 217 0.92 -22.23 -5.33
CA ARG A 217 1.68 -23.06 -4.38
C ARG A 217 1.43 -22.65 -2.92
N MET A 218 1.35 -21.34 -2.65
CA MET A 218 1.05 -20.79 -1.31
C MET A 218 -0.37 -21.19 -0.86
N ILE A 219 -1.37 -20.96 -1.71
CA ILE A 219 -2.77 -21.33 -1.44
C ILE A 219 -2.88 -22.83 -1.15
N GLU A 220 -2.31 -23.66 -2.01
CA GLU A 220 -2.38 -25.12 -1.87
C GLU A 220 -1.68 -25.61 -0.59
N ALA A 221 -0.53 -25.02 -0.22
CA ALA A 221 0.16 -25.38 1.01
C ALA A 221 -0.67 -25.05 2.27
N CYS A 222 -1.28 -23.88 2.31
CA CYS A 222 -2.14 -23.48 3.43
C CYS A 222 -3.41 -24.32 3.49
N ARG A 223 -4.04 -24.59 2.34
CA ARG A 223 -5.22 -25.47 2.23
C ARG A 223 -4.93 -26.89 2.76
N ARG A 224 -3.82 -27.50 2.33
CA ARG A 224 -3.41 -28.86 2.78
C ARG A 224 -3.13 -28.92 4.27
N ALA A 225 -2.60 -27.84 4.83
CA ALA A 225 -2.29 -27.75 6.26
C ALA A 225 -3.53 -27.37 7.10
N ASP A 226 -4.66 -27.08 6.49
CA ASP A 226 -5.82 -26.47 7.15
C ASP A 226 -5.45 -25.18 7.91
N ARG A 227 -4.69 -24.30 7.23
CA ARG A 227 -4.26 -22.99 7.77
C ARG A 227 -4.78 -21.88 6.88
N LYS A 228 -5.11 -20.76 7.50
CA LYS A 228 -5.57 -19.57 6.80
C LYS A 228 -4.38 -18.88 6.13
N LEU A 229 -4.59 -18.39 4.92
CA LEU A 229 -3.70 -17.49 4.21
C LEU A 229 -4.43 -16.17 3.99
N MET A 230 -3.87 -15.09 4.49
CA MET A 230 -4.32 -13.72 4.27
C MET A 230 -3.20 -12.90 3.66
N ILE A 231 -3.52 -12.08 2.66
CA ILE A 231 -2.57 -11.15 2.04
C ILE A 231 -2.82 -9.75 2.60
N ALA A 232 -1.73 -9.07 2.96
CA ALA A 232 -1.76 -7.80 3.67
C ALA A 232 -2.08 -6.63 2.72
N TYR A 233 -3.36 -6.50 2.37
CA TYR A 233 -3.92 -5.36 1.62
C TYR A 233 -4.50 -4.33 2.58
N ARG A 234 -3.64 -3.64 3.33
CA ARG A 234 -4.00 -2.68 4.38
C ARG A 234 -5.06 -1.65 3.96
N SER A 235 -5.05 -1.20 2.70
CA SER A 235 -6.04 -0.25 2.18
C SER A 235 -7.47 -0.78 2.23
N GLN A 236 -7.68 -2.09 2.17
CA GLN A 236 -9.01 -2.68 2.30
C GLN A 236 -9.57 -2.65 3.73
N TYR A 237 -8.74 -2.25 4.72
CA TYR A 237 -9.10 -2.07 6.13
C TYR A 237 -9.11 -0.60 6.56
N GLU A 238 -8.81 0.30 5.63
CA GLU A 238 -8.71 1.74 5.87
C GLU A 238 -10.12 2.38 5.85
N PRO A 239 -10.50 3.22 6.84
CA PRO A 239 -11.85 3.76 6.95
C PRO A 239 -12.33 4.57 5.75
N VAL A 240 -11.45 5.33 5.12
CA VAL A 240 -11.76 6.14 3.92
C VAL A 240 -12.16 5.23 2.76
N ASP A 241 -11.33 4.21 2.49
CA ASP A 241 -11.59 3.27 1.39
C ASP A 241 -12.84 2.40 1.66
N ARG A 242 -13.07 2.01 2.92
CA ARG A 242 -14.31 1.32 3.32
C ARG A 242 -15.55 2.18 3.11
N ALA A 243 -15.47 3.48 3.39
CA ALA A 243 -16.57 4.39 3.11
C ALA A 243 -16.88 4.49 1.60
N VAL A 244 -15.85 4.49 0.75
CA VAL A 244 -16.01 4.46 -0.72
C VAL A 244 -16.69 3.17 -1.16
N VAL A 245 -16.26 2.00 -0.67
CA VAL A 245 -16.92 0.71 -0.94
C VAL A 245 -18.41 0.77 -0.58
N LYS A 246 -18.74 1.32 0.58
CA LYS A 246 -20.14 1.50 1.01
C LYS A 246 -20.91 2.40 0.05
N MET A 247 -20.34 3.55 -0.34
CA MET A 247 -20.98 4.47 -1.32
C MET A 247 -21.26 3.78 -2.65
N VAL A 248 -20.35 2.96 -3.15
CA VAL A 248 -20.50 2.19 -4.39
C VAL A 248 -21.62 1.16 -4.27
N ARG A 249 -21.63 0.37 -3.20
CA ARG A 249 -22.65 -0.65 -2.94
C ARG A 249 -24.06 -0.06 -2.78
N GLU A 250 -24.15 1.10 -2.15
CA GLU A 250 -25.41 1.84 -2.00
C GLU A 250 -25.81 2.61 -3.27
N LYS A 251 -25.07 2.45 -4.37
CA LYS A 251 -25.31 3.15 -5.65
C LYS A 251 -25.37 4.68 -5.53
N LYS A 252 -24.69 5.27 -4.54
CA LYS A 252 -24.63 6.73 -4.35
C LYS A 252 -23.97 7.45 -5.52
N LEU A 253 -23.02 6.78 -6.20
CA LEU A 253 -22.36 7.30 -7.39
C LEU A 253 -23.11 6.95 -8.69
N GLY A 254 -24.17 6.16 -8.62
CA GLY A 254 -24.84 5.61 -9.79
C GLY A 254 -24.06 4.48 -10.43
N ASP A 255 -24.09 4.36 -11.76
CA ASP A 255 -23.28 3.40 -12.51
C ASP A 255 -21.87 3.93 -12.67
N LEU A 256 -20.90 3.11 -12.36
CA LEU A 256 -19.48 3.50 -12.41
C LEU A 256 -19.02 3.61 -13.87
N CYS A 257 -18.32 4.70 -14.20
CA CYS A 257 -17.88 5.00 -15.55
C CYS A 257 -16.34 4.99 -15.66
N GLU A 258 -15.68 5.66 -14.74
CA GLU A 258 -14.24 5.90 -14.82
C GLU A 258 -13.57 5.73 -13.45
N PHE A 259 -12.38 5.12 -13.45
CA PHE A 259 -11.46 5.11 -12.32
C PHE A 259 -10.11 5.62 -12.79
N ILE A 260 -9.54 6.57 -12.05
CA ILE A 260 -8.19 7.10 -12.33
C ILE A 260 -7.40 7.00 -11.04
N ALA A 261 -6.20 6.43 -11.09
CA ALA A 261 -5.32 6.33 -9.92
C ALA A 261 -3.85 6.54 -10.28
N GLY A 262 -3.14 7.18 -9.36
CA GLY A 262 -1.70 7.35 -9.42
C GLY A 262 -1.05 7.03 -8.07
N ASN A 263 0.06 6.29 -8.11
CA ASN A 263 0.91 6.05 -6.95
C ASN A 263 2.37 6.13 -7.37
N SER A 264 3.02 7.23 -7.07
CA SER A 264 4.36 7.54 -7.52
C SER A 264 5.23 8.06 -6.39
N GLN A 265 6.52 7.75 -6.45
CA GLN A 265 7.53 8.24 -5.53
C GLN A 265 8.90 8.25 -6.22
N ASN A 266 9.84 9.05 -5.73
CA ASN A 266 11.21 9.00 -6.20
C ASN A 266 12.04 8.06 -5.32
N THR A 267 12.44 6.91 -5.88
CA THR A 267 13.28 5.94 -5.19
C THR A 267 14.75 6.33 -5.33
N GLY A 268 15.39 6.75 -4.24
CA GLY A 268 16.74 7.32 -4.29
C GLY A 268 17.88 6.29 -4.30
N ASP A 269 17.80 5.27 -3.45
CA ASP A 269 18.88 4.30 -3.25
C ASP A 269 18.87 3.18 -4.30
N PRO A 270 19.88 3.10 -5.19
CA PRO A 270 19.97 2.07 -6.23
C PRO A 270 20.25 0.65 -5.68
N THR A 271 20.62 0.51 -4.40
CA THR A 271 20.96 -0.78 -3.78
C THR A 271 19.76 -1.47 -3.13
N GLN A 272 18.59 -0.83 -3.14
CA GLN A 272 17.38 -1.42 -2.56
C GLN A 272 16.99 -2.71 -3.28
N TRP A 273 16.57 -3.71 -2.50
CA TRP A 273 16.12 -5.00 -3.04
C TRP A 273 14.94 -4.88 -4.02
N ARG A 274 14.13 -3.80 -3.91
CA ARG A 274 13.00 -3.49 -4.81
C ARG A 274 13.45 -3.20 -6.25
N LEU A 275 14.71 -2.86 -6.44
CA LEU A 275 15.31 -2.60 -7.76
C LEU A 275 16.07 -3.81 -8.33
N ASN A 276 16.08 -4.93 -7.58
CA ASN A 276 16.60 -6.21 -8.04
C ASN A 276 15.45 -7.08 -8.56
N LEU A 277 15.45 -7.38 -9.85
CA LEU A 277 14.37 -8.13 -10.52
C LEU A 277 14.10 -9.50 -9.88
N LYS A 278 15.17 -10.21 -9.48
CA LYS A 278 15.03 -11.55 -8.88
C LYS A 278 14.34 -11.52 -7.51
N LEU A 279 14.56 -10.46 -6.73
CA LEU A 279 13.97 -10.31 -5.40
C LEU A 279 12.58 -9.68 -5.43
N ALA A 280 12.37 -8.72 -6.33
CA ALA A 280 11.15 -7.93 -6.38
C ALA A 280 10.10 -8.45 -7.38
N GLY A 281 10.52 -9.14 -8.46
CA GLY A 281 9.63 -9.59 -9.53
C GLY A 281 9.23 -8.50 -10.53
N GLY A 282 9.75 -7.28 -10.36
CA GLY A 282 9.51 -6.09 -11.17
C GLY A 282 9.90 -4.84 -10.40
N GLY A 283 9.60 -3.67 -10.96
CA GLY A 283 9.91 -2.37 -10.36
C GLY A 283 8.69 -1.71 -9.69
N ALA A 284 8.23 -0.60 -10.31
CA ALA A 284 7.11 0.17 -9.78
C ALA A 284 5.80 -0.62 -9.74
N MET A 285 5.57 -1.55 -10.67
CA MET A 285 4.31 -2.29 -10.76
C MET A 285 4.02 -3.15 -9.52
N PRO A 286 4.85 -4.13 -9.12
CA PRO A 286 4.54 -5.03 -8.01
C PRO A 286 4.57 -4.33 -6.64
N ASP A 287 5.31 -3.24 -6.48
CA ASP A 287 5.39 -2.54 -5.19
C ASP A 287 4.29 -1.49 -5.02
N ILE A 288 4.23 -0.48 -5.90
CA ILE A 288 3.31 0.64 -5.75
C ILE A 288 2.18 0.65 -6.80
N GLY A 289 2.36 0.04 -7.97
CA GLY A 289 1.31 -0.12 -8.98
C GLY A 289 0.19 -1.06 -8.53
N THR A 290 0.51 -2.05 -7.71
CA THR A 290 -0.46 -2.97 -7.12
C THR A 290 -1.54 -2.26 -6.30
N TYR A 291 -1.24 -1.10 -5.69
CA TYR A 291 -2.27 -0.32 -4.98
C TYR A 291 -3.34 0.21 -5.92
N CYS A 292 -2.94 0.75 -7.09
CA CYS A 292 -3.88 1.24 -8.09
C CYS A 292 -4.70 0.09 -8.70
N LEU A 293 -4.04 -1.03 -8.98
CA LEU A 293 -4.70 -2.25 -9.47
C LEU A 293 -5.73 -2.75 -8.47
N ASN A 294 -5.31 -3.02 -7.23
CA ASN A 294 -6.17 -3.57 -6.19
C ASN A 294 -7.33 -2.61 -5.87
N ALA A 295 -7.06 -1.29 -5.77
CA ALA A 295 -8.10 -0.29 -5.53
C ALA A 295 -9.17 -0.29 -6.63
N SER A 296 -8.79 -0.40 -7.91
CA SER A 296 -9.76 -0.44 -9.01
C SER A 296 -10.71 -1.63 -8.90
N ARG A 297 -10.23 -2.78 -8.42
CA ARG A 297 -11.00 -4.01 -8.22
C ARG A 297 -11.87 -3.96 -6.96
N PHE A 298 -11.29 -3.63 -5.81
CA PHE A 298 -12.03 -3.72 -4.57
C PHE A 298 -13.01 -2.56 -4.37
N LEU A 299 -12.70 -1.34 -4.83
CA LEU A 299 -13.61 -0.20 -4.75
C LEU A 299 -14.81 -0.36 -5.70
N SER A 300 -14.59 -0.87 -6.92
CA SER A 300 -15.67 -1.13 -7.87
C SER A 300 -16.50 -2.38 -7.50
N GLY A 301 -15.88 -3.34 -6.82
CA GLY A 301 -16.46 -4.66 -6.57
C GLY A 301 -16.48 -5.57 -7.79
N GLU A 302 -15.73 -5.24 -8.85
CA GLU A 302 -15.68 -5.97 -10.12
C GLU A 302 -14.28 -6.50 -10.42
N GLU A 303 -14.20 -7.48 -11.33
CA GLU A 303 -12.95 -8.00 -11.88
C GLU A 303 -12.79 -7.56 -13.34
N PRO A 304 -11.60 -7.07 -13.75
CA PRO A 304 -11.39 -6.64 -15.13
C PRO A 304 -11.34 -7.83 -16.10
N ASN A 305 -11.77 -7.60 -17.34
CA ASN A 305 -11.77 -8.60 -18.42
C ASN A 305 -10.74 -8.31 -19.52
N GLU A 306 -10.03 -7.18 -19.46
CA GLU A 306 -9.00 -6.81 -20.42
C GLU A 306 -8.02 -5.82 -19.81
N VAL A 307 -6.76 -5.89 -20.19
CA VAL A 307 -5.72 -4.92 -19.83
C VAL A 307 -4.88 -4.50 -21.04
N LEU A 308 -4.56 -3.21 -21.11
CA LEU A 308 -3.56 -2.63 -21.99
C LEU A 308 -2.54 -1.86 -21.16
N ALA A 309 -1.25 -2.06 -21.41
CA ALA A 309 -0.21 -1.45 -20.57
C ALA A 309 1.04 -1.05 -21.35
N THR A 310 1.79 -0.11 -20.77
CA THR A 310 3.14 0.27 -21.17
C THR A 310 4.03 0.36 -19.94
N VAL A 311 5.32 0.09 -20.11
CA VAL A 311 6.35 0.30 -19.07
C VAL A 311 7.44 1.21 -19.59
N THR A 312 8.03 1.98 -18.69
CA THR A 312 9.22 2.80 -18.98
C THR A 312 10.38 2.23 -18.19
N GLN A 313 11.51 2.02 -18.85
CA GLN A 313 12.75 1.55 -18.24
C GLN A 313 13.94 2.28 -18.86
N ASP A 314 14.59 3.15 -18.09
CA ASP A 314 15.86 3.76 -18.46
C ASP A 314 17.02 2.94 -17.88
N ARG A 315 17.63 2.09 -18.69
CA ARG A 315 18.75 1.25 -18.26
C ARG A 315 20.06 2.00 -18.04
N SER A 316 20.14 3.27 -18.41
CA SER A 316 21.29 4.14 -18.12
C SER A 316 21.25 4.63 -16.67
N ASP A 317 20.06 4.75 -16.07
CA ASP A 317 19.91 5.02 -14.65
C ASP A 317 20.24 3.75 -13.83
N PRO A 318 21.19 3.81 -12.89
CA PRO A 318 21.59 2.65 -12.09
C PRO A 318 20.44 2.02 -11.30
N ARG A 319 19.38 2.78 -10.99
CA ARG A 319 18.19 2.29 -10.29
C ARG A 319 17.34 1.35 -11.14
N PHE A 320 17.32 1.55 -12.47
CA PHE A 320 16.37 0.88 -13.36
C PHE A 320 17.04 -0.06 -14.36
N ARG A 321 18.24 -0.54 -14.05
CA ARG A 321 18.96 -1.50 -14.90
C ARG A 321 18.22 -2.81 -15.08
N GLU A 322 17.58 -3.30 -14.03
CA GLU A 322 16.91 -4.60 -13.99
C GLU A 322 15.38 -4.50 -14.08
N VAL A 323 14.78 -3.41 -13.59
CA VAL A 323 13.33 -3.25 -13.42
C VAL A 323 12.83 -1.97 -14.09
N GLU A 324 11.53 -1.89 -14.35
CA GLU A 324 10.90 -0.69 -14.87
C GLU A 324 10.86 0.42 -13.82
N SER A 325 11.02 1.67 -14.29
CA SER A 325 10.84 2.87 -13.47
C SER A 325 9.38 3.28 -13.36
N ALA A 326 8.57 3.00 -14.39
CA ALA A 326 7.16 3.37 -14.40
C ALA A 326 6.32 2.36 -15.18
N VAL A 327 5.06 2.28 -14.80
CA VAL A 327 4.02 1.51 -15.47
C VAL A 327 2.77 2.36 -15.63
N HIS A 328 2.13 2.26 -16.80
CA HIS A 328 0.84 2.83 -17.12
C HIS A 328 -0.04 1.72 -17.66
N PHE A 329 -1.27 1.56 -17.14
CA PHE A 329 -2.17 0.53 -17.60
C PHE A 329 -3.63 0.96 -17.57
N ILE A 330 -4.41 0.41 -18.48
CA ILE A 330 -5.85 0.59 -18.60
C ILE A 330 -6.49 -0.77 -18.40
N LEU A 331 -7.47 -0.83 -17.51
CA LEU A 331 -8.31 -2.01 -17.27
C LEU A 331 -9.73 -1.73 -17.78
N ARG A 332 -10.34 -2.71 -18.42
CA ARG A 332 -11.76 -2.70 -18.78
C ARG A 332 -12.52 -3.70 -17.93
N PHE A 333 -13.68 -3.30 -17.48
CA PHE A 333 -14.55 -4.12 -16.64
C PHE A 333 -15.85 -4.49 -17.39
N PRO A 334 -16.51 -5.59 -16.99
CA PRO A 334 -17.74 -6.05 -17.64
C PRO A 334 -18.88 -5.02 -17.64
N SER A 335 -18.97 -4.18 -16.60
CA SER A 335 -19.97 -3.10 -16.49
C SER A 335 -19.78 -1.96 -17.49
N GLY A 336 -18.61 -1.88 -18.15
CA GLY A 336 -18.18 -0.73 -18.95
C GLY A 336 -17.29 0.26 -18.21
N LEU A 337 -17.08 0.08 -16.89
CA LEU A 337 -16.09 0.83 -16.15
C LEU A 337 -14.71 0.68 -16.82
N THR A 338 -14.00 1.80 -16.96
CA THR A 338 -12.61 1.83 -17.41
C THR A 338 -11.73 2.42 -16.33
N ALA A 339 -10.67 1.70 -15.93
CA ALA A 339 -9.68 2.20 -15.00
C ALA A 339 -8.38 2.57 -15.72
N THR A 340 -7.88 3.78 -15.47
CA THR A 340 -6.57 4.26 -15.93
C THR A 340 -5.66 4.44 -14.72
N CYS A 341 -4.57 3.68 -14.69
CA CYS A 341 -3.66 3.62 -13.56
C CYS A 341 -2.22 3.91 -13.97
N MET A 342 -1.49 4.58 -13.09
CA MET A 342 -0.07 4.87 -13.28
C MET A 342 0.71 4.74 -11.99
N SER A 343 1.97 4.31 -12.11
CA SER A 343 2.90 4.27 -10.98
C SER A 343 4.32 4.49 -11.43
N SER A 344 5.11 5.20 -10.62
CA SER A 344 6.48 5.54 -10.98
C SER A 344 7.40 5.59 -9.77
N TYR A 345 8.60 5.06 -9.92
CA TYR A 345 9.73 5.20 -9.01
C TYR A 345 10.66 6.38 -9.36
N ALA A 346 10.38 7.07 -10.45
CA ALA A 346 11.20 8.17 -10.95
C ALA A 346 10.49 9.53 -10.93
N SER A 347 9.30 9.60 -10.34
CA SER A 347 8.49 10.81 -10.26
C SER A 347 8.45 11.37 -8.84
N HIS A 348 8.13 12.64 -8.72
CA HIS A 348 7.78 13.23 -7.43
C HIS A 348 6.58 12.50 -6.80
N GLU A 349 6.50 12.48 -5.48
CA GLU A 349 5.43 11.81 -4.74
C GLU A 349 4.04 12.31 -5.18
N SER A 350 3.17 11.35 -5.54
CA SER A 350 1.78 11.60 -5.91
C SER A 350 0.97 10.34 -5.62
N ARG A 351 -0.08 10.46 -4.81
CA ARG A 351 -0.90 9.32 -4.35
C ARG A 351 -2.36 9.73 -4.36
N PHE A 352 -3.10 9.29 -5.35
CA PHE A 352 -4.51 9.63 -5.47
C PHE A 352 -5.29 8.54 -6.20
N TYR A 353 -6.59 8.53 -5.98
CA TYR A 353 -7.55 7.94 -6.90
C TYR A 353 -8.82 8.79 -7.02
N ARG A 354 -9.50 8.66 -8.16
CA ARG A 354 -10.82 9.21 -8.41
C ARG A 354 -11.70 8.15 -9.07
N LEU A 355 -12.88 7.93 -8.49
CA LEU A 355 -13.91 7.05 -9.03
C LEU A 355 -15.12 7.91 -9.41
N GLN A 356 -15.58 7.80 -10.65
CA GLN A 356 -16.62 8.62 -11.21
C GLN A 356 -17.78 7.75 -11.72
N GLY A 357 -18.97 8.10 -11.34
CA GLY A 357 -20.18 7.44 -11.77
C GLY A 357 -21.21 8.43 -12.37
N SER A 358 -22.33 7.89 -12.81
CA SER A 358 -23.39 8.66 -13.51
C SER A 358 -24.11 9.66 -12.60
N LYS A 359 -24.02 9.54 -11.26
CA LYS A 359 -24.69 10.42 -10.29
C LYS A 359 -23.76 11.19 -9.37
N GLY A 360 -22.47 10.88 -9.38
CA GLY A 360 -21.51 11.52 -8.51
C GLY A 360 -20.11 10.97 -8.72
N TRP A 361 -19.17 11.51 -7.96
CA TRP A 361 -17.78 11.10 -7.96
C TRP A 361 -17.22 11.09 -6.55
N VAL A 362 -16.15 10.33 -6.34
CA VAL A 362 -15.36 10.33 -5.11
C VAL A 362 -13.88 10.39 -5.46
N GLU A 363 -13.10 11.11 -4.66
CA GLU A 363 -11.66 11.29 -4.83
C GLU A 363 -10.98 11.17 -3.48
N ALA A 364 -9.93 10.36 -3.39
CA ALA A 364 -8.99 10.37 -2.29
C ALA A 364 -7.66 10.98 -2.74
N ASN A 365 -7.21 12.03 -2.04
CA ASN A 365 -5.95 12.71 -2.29
C ASN A 365 -5.47 13.46 -1.03
N PRO A 366 -4.40 12.94 -0.32
CA PRO A 366 -3.68 11.73 -0.65
C PRO A 366 -4.51 10.45 -0.45
N ALA A 367 -4.24 9.46 -1.32
CA ALA A 367 -4.65 8.06 -1.19
C ALA A 367 -3.43 7.18 -0.91
N PHE A 368 -3.62 5.91 -0.58
CA PHE A 368 -2.55 4.90 -0.41
C PHE A 368 -1.48 5.24 0.63
N ALA A 369 -1.62 6.35 1.33
CA ALA A 369 -0.75 6.75 2.43
C ALA A 369 -1.02 5.89 3.68
N TYR A 370 -0.10 5.89 4.64
CA TYR A 370 -0.32 5.22 5.92
C TYR A 370 -1.24 6.02 6.84
N GLU A 371 -1.20 7.34 6.71
CA GLU A 371 -1.97 8.30 7.49
C GLU A 371 -2.38 9.49 6.61
N GLY A 372 -3.35 10.28 7.09
CA GLY A 372 -3.72 11.55 6.47
C GLY A 372 -4.48 11.43 5.15
N LEU A 373 -5.15 10.30 4.91
CA LEU A 373 -6.01 10.18 3.73
C LEU A 373 -7.12 11.22 3.78
N HIS A 374 -7.35 11.85 2.64
CA HIS A 374 -8.36 12.88 2.51
C HIS A 374 -9.36 12.54 1.40
N LEU A 375 -10.64 12.46 1.77
CA LEU A 375 -11.74 12.11 0.87
C LEU A 375 -12.57 13.33 0.52
N ARG A 376 -12.87 13.48 -0.75
CA ARG A 376 -13.90 14.39 -1.25
C ARG A 376 -14.87 13.63 -2.13
N HIS A 377 -16.14 13.98 -2.09
CA HIS A 377 -17.10 13.44 -3.04
C HIS A 377 -18.10 14.50 -3.51
N GLY A 378 -18.47 14.41 -4.77
CA GLY A 378 -19.43 15.29 -5.40
C GLY A 378 -20.72 14.56 -5.70
N VAL A 379 -21.83 15.16 -5.31
CA VAL A 379 -23.19 14.68 -5.59
C VAL A 379 -24.09 15.84 -6.01
N ARG A 380 -25.17 15.53 -6.70
CA ARG A 380 -26.20 16.51 -7.01
C ARG A 380 -27.25 16.51 -5.90
N MET A 381 -27.49 17.68 -5.30
CA MET A 381 -28.52 17.90 -4.28
C MET A 381 -29.34 19.16 -4.66
N ASP A 382 -30.63 19.05 -4.70
CA ASP A 382 -31.54 20.16 -5.01
C ASP A 382 -31.11 21.02 -6.23
N ASP A 383 -30.80 20.35 -7.34
CA ASP A 383 -30.27 20.93 -8.58
C ASP A 383 -28.91 21.64 -8.50
N ARG A 384 -28.20 21.48 -7.40
CA ARG A 384 -26.84 22.00 -7.20
C ARG A 384 -25.82 20.88 -7.16
N ASN A 385 -24.64 21.13 -7.71
CA ASN A 385 -23.48 20.27 -7.49
C ASN A 385 -22.87 20.65 -6.14
N VAL A 386 -22.80 19.68 -5.24
CA VAL A 386 -22.25 19.85 -3.88
C VAL A 386 -21.02 18.98 -3.74
N THR A 387 -19.94 19.54 -3.21
CA THR A 387 -18.75 18.78 -2.77
C THR A 387 -18.80 18.63 -1.27
N ILE A 388 -18.63 17.41 -0.78
CA ILE A 388 -18.61 17.07 0.63
C ILE A 388 -17.23 16.51 0.95
N GLU A 389 -16.65 16.97 2.07
CA GLU A 389 -15.35 16.52 2.60
C GLU A 389 -15.59 15.91 3.99
N PRO A 390 -15.87 14.61 4.07
CA PRO A 390 -16.11 13.95 5.35
C PRO A 390 -14.80 13.78 6.11
N THR A 391 -14.86 13.87 7.43
CA THR A 391 -13.76 13.53 8.32
C THR A 391 -13.90 12.11 8.82
N PHE A 392 -12.78 11.40 8.95
CA PHE A 392 -12.72 10.04 9.45
C PHE A 392 -11.89 9.98 10.74
N PRO A 393 -12.20 9.06 11.66
CA PRO A 393 -11.33 8.83 12.79
C PRO A 393 -9.95 8.35 12.30
N ALA A 394 -8.88 8.86 12.94
CA ALA A 394 -7.54 8.39 12.69
C ALA A 394 -7.36 6.98 13.27
N LEU A 395 -7.54 5.97 12.44
CA LEU A 395 -7.37 4.55 12.79
C LEU A 395 -6.17 3.97 12.05
N ASN A 396 -5.39 3.17 12.77
CA ASN A 396 -4.23 2.51 12.19
C ASN A 396 -4.66 1.33 11.32
N GLN A 397 -4.53 1.45 10.00
CA GLN A 397 -4.94 0.45 9.02
C GLN A 397 -4.18 -0.88 9.16
N PHE A 398 -2.91 -0.86 9.58
CA PHE A 398 -2.14 -2.07 9.87
C PHE A 398 -2.66 -2.78 11.12
N ALA A 399 -3.01 -2.04 12.18
CA ALA A 399 -3.60 -2.63 13.38
C ALA A 399 -4.94 -3.31 13.07
N ARG A 400 -5.79 -2.66 12.25
CA ARG A 400 -7.08 -3.22 11.81
C ARG A 400 -6.90 -4.51 10.99
N GLU A 401 -5.96 -4.51 10.05
CA GLU A 401 -5.62 -5.67 9.25
C GLU A 401 -5.11 -6.85 10.11
N ILE A 402 -4.20 -6.57 11.04
CA ILE A 402 -3.65 -7.58 11.95
C ILE A 402 -4.74 -8.13 12.88
N ASP A 403 -5.59 -7.26 13.44
CA ASP A 403 -6.72 -7.66 14.29
C ASP A 403 -7.76 -8.48 13.51
N HIS A 404 -8.02 -8.14 12.24
CA HIS A 404 -8.88 -8.94 11.38
C HIS A 404 -8.34 -10.38 11.22
N MET A 405 -7.03 -10.54 10.94
CA MET A 405 -6.42 -11.87 10.88
C MET A 405 -6.54 -12.62 12.20
N ALA A 406 -6.30 -11.95 13.33
CA ALA A 406 -6.44 -12.54 14.66
C ALA A 406 -7.89 -13.03 14.93
N LEU A 407 -8.89 -12.23 14.57
CA LEU A 407 -10.30 -12.59 14.68
C LEU A 407 -10.66 -13.77 13.75
N CYS A 408 -10.17 -13.77 12.53
CA CYS A 408 -10.39 -14.88 11.59
C CYS A 408 -9.82 -16.20 12.13
N VAL A 409 -8.67 -16.16 12.80
CA VAL A 409 -8.09 -17.34 13.47
C VAL A 409 -8.94 -17.75 14.67
N ALA A 410 -9.27 -16.81 15.57
CA ALA A 410 -10.03 -17.09 16.78
C ALA A 410 -11.44 -17.64 16.51
N ARG A 411 -12.09 -17.17 15.45
CA ARG A 411 -13.47 -17.52 15.06
C ARG A 411 -13.56 -18.55 13.95
N ASN A 412 -12.42 -19.04 13.46
CA ASN A 412 -12.33 -19.92 12.30
C ASN A 412 -13.04 -19.38 11.04
N GLN A 413 -12.91 -18.07 10.76
CA GLN A 413 -13.53 -17.42 9.61
C GLN A 413 -12.53 -17.28 8.45
N THR A 414 -13.03 -17.16 7.22
CA THR A 414 -12.21 -16.83 6.04
C THR A 414 -11.80 -15.36 6.12
N PRO A 415 -10.51 -15.03 5.93
CA PRO A 415 -10.07 -13.64 5.86
C PRO A 415 -10.72 -12.86 4.72
N HIS A 416 -10.86 -11.53 4.89
CA HIS A 416 -11.37 -10.65 3.84
C HIS A 416 -10.47 -10.64 2.59
N THR A 417 -9.16 -10.67 2.78
CA THR A 417 -8.16 -10.71 1.69
C THR A 417 -7.41 -12.06 1.67
N PRO A 418 -8.08 -13.17 1.27
CA PRO A 418 -7.46 -14.48 1.24
C PRO A 418 -6.44 -14.59 0.11
N GLY A 419 -5.78 -15.73 -0.01
CA GLY A 419 -4.79 -15.98 -1.08
C GLY A 419 -5.33 -15.74 -2.49
N GLU A 420 -6.61 -15.98 -2.72
CA GLU A 420 -7.31 -15.78 -3.99
C GLU A 420 -7.30 -14.32 -4.45
N GLU A 421 -7.36 -13.36 -3.50
CA GLU A 421 -7.24 -11.93 -3.82
C GLU A 421 -5.83 -11.60 -4.33
N GLY A 422 -4.79 -12.13 -3.68
CA GLY A 422 -3.40 -11.97 -4.14
C GLY A 422 -3.11 -12.67 -5.45
N LEU A 423 -3.65 -13.89 -5.64
CA LEU A 423 -3.53 -14.62 -6.89
C LEU A 423 -4.13 -13.87 -8.08
N GLN A 424 -5.29 -13.24 -7.88
CA GLN A 424 -5.94 -12.46 -8.93
C GLN A 424 -5.13 -11.23 -9.31
N ASP A 425 -4.61 -10.47 -8.33
CA ASP A 425 -3.70 -9.35 -8.60
C ASP A 425 -2.45 -9.81 -9.35
N GLN A 426 -1.87 -10.96 -9.00
CA GLN A 426 -0.69 -11.49 -9.67
C GLN A 426 -0.99 -11.89 -11.12
N LYS A 427 -2.13 -12.52 -11.41
CA LYS A 427 -2.57 -12.83 -12.77
C LYS A 427 -2.69 -11.57 -13.65
N ILE A 428 -3.27 -10.52 -13.09
CA ILE A 428 -3.41 -9.26 -13.81
C ILE A 428 -2.04 -8.58 -13.97
N THR A 429 -1.16 -8.65 -12.97
CA THR A 429 0.20 -8.12 -13.05
C THR A 429 1.02 -8.79 -14.16
N GLU A 430 0.94 -10.12 -14.30
CA GLU A 430 1.58 -10.82 -15.42
C GLU A 430 1.00 -10.42 -16.78
N ALA A 431 -0.32 -10.21 -16.86
CA ALA A 431 -0.98 -9.71 -18.06
C ALA A 431 -0.60 -8.27 -18.40
N ILE A 432 -0.39 -7.40 -17.40
CA ILE A 432 0.17 -6.04 -17.57
C ILE A 432 1.54 -6.11 -18.24
N TYR A 433 2.45 -6.92 -17.72
CA TYR A 433 3.76 -7.10 -18.32
C TYR A 433 3.70 -7.77 -19.69
N GLN A 434 2.80 -8.71 -19.92
CA GLN A 434 2.56 -9.29 -21.24
C GLN A 434 2.10 -8.23 -22.23
N SER A 435 1.13 -7.41 -21.85
CA SER A 435 0.63 -6.30 -22.68
C SER A 435 1.73 -5.31 -23.02
N ALA A 436 2.52 -4.88 -22.02
CA ALA A 436 3.63 -3.96 -22.25
C ALA A 436 4.70 -4.52 -23.20
N ARG A 437 4.99 -5.83 -23.15
CA ARG A 437 5.95 -6.47 -24.08
C ARG A 437 5.42 -6.60 -25.49
N THR A 438 4.12 -6.85 -25.66
CA THR A 438 3.52 -7.13 -26.97
C THR A 438 2.92 -5.90 -27.65
N GLY A 439 2.71 -4.82 -26.90
CA GLY A 439 1.99 -3.62 -27.36
C GLY A 439 0.50 -3.88 -27.66
N ARG A 440 -0.06 -4.96 -27.14
CA ARG A 440 -1.45 -5.39 -27.40
C ARG A 440 -2.23 -5.55 -26.12
N ALA A 441 -3.55 -5.35 -26.20
CA ALA A 441 -4.43 -5.68 -25.10
C ALA A 441 -4.43 -7.20 -24.84
N VAL A 442 -4.50 -7.57 -23.56
CA VAL A 442 -4.57 -8.95 -23.07
C VAL A 442 -5.94 -9.16 -22.43
N LYS A 443 -6.66 -10.20 -22.88
CA LYS A 443 -7.90 -10.63 -22.26
C LYS A 443 -7.63 -11.36 -20.96
N LEU A 444 -8.47 -11.07 -19.96
CA LEU A 444 -8.41 -11.66 -18.63
C LEU A 444 -9.61 -12.58 -18.45
N SER A 445 -9.36 -13.80 -17.98
CA SER A 445 -10.42 -14.73 -17.59
C SER A 445 -10.96 -14.31 -16.21
N PRO A 446 -12.29 -14.40 -15.99
CA PRO A 446 -12.82 -14.18 -14.66
C PRO A 446 -12.26 -15.20 -13.67
N PRO A 447 -12.11 -14.85 -12.39
CA PRO A 447 -11.73 -15.81 -11.37
C PRO A 447 -12.81 -16.90 -11.23
N PRO A 448 -12.44 -18.12 -10.81
CA PRO A 448 -13.40 -19.24 -10.69
C PRO A 448 -14.41 -19.06 -9.54
N GLY A 449 -14.23 -18.10 -8.69
CA GLY A 449 -15.06 -17.77 -7.55
C GLY A 449 -14.74 -16.40 -6.97
N PRO A 450 -15.34 -16.04 -5.84
CA PRO A 450 -15.02 -14.79 -5.15
C PRO A 450 -13.53 -14.72 -4.80
N THR A 451 -12.90 -13.58 -5.08
CA THR A 451 -11.50 -13.35 -4.71
C THR A 451 -11.36 -12.84 -3.29
N ARG A 452 -12.40 -12.22 -2.75
CA ARG A 452 -12.46 -11.69 -1.39
C ARG A 452 -13.40 -12.50 -0.51
N GLY A 453 -13.03 -12.61 0.75
CA GLY A 453 -13.88 -13.15 1.79
C GLY A 453 -14.93 -12.13 2.28
N PRO A 454 -15.66 -12.47 3.37
CA PRO A 454 -16.61 -11.55 3.99
C PRO A 454 -15.95 -10.22 4.36
N ASP A 455 -16.75 -9.15 4.37
CA ASP A 455 -16.26 -7.85 4.81
C ASP A 455 -15.70 -7.90 6.25
N PRO A 456 -14.70 -7.09 6.54
CA PRO A 456 -14.25 -6.91 7.91
C PRO A 456 -15.41 -6.43 8.77
N ASP A 457 -15.53 -7.03 9.97
CA ASP A 457 -16.55 -6.66 10.93
C ASP A 457 -16.24 -5.28 11.53
N GLU A 458 -17.02 -4.27 11.13
CA GLU A 458 -16.79 -2.87 11.54
C GLU A 458 -17.02 -2.64 13.03
N GLU A 459 -17.80 -3.47 13.71
CA GLU A 459 -18.08 -3.34 15.15
C GLU A 459 -16.87 -3.70 16.04
N HIS A 460 -15.87 -4.39 15.47
CA HIS A 460 -14.71 -4.87 16.20
C HIS A 460 -13.46 -4.01 16.02
N PHE A 461 -13.55 -2.95 15.21
CA PHE A 461 -12.42 -2.05 14.93
C PHE A 461 -12.51 -0.70 15.64
#